data_c1201b20432633837ad1eed75117a330
#
_entry.id   c1201b20432633837ad1eed75117a330
#
_cell.length_a   1.000
_cell.length_b   1.000
_cell.length_c   1.000
_cell.angle_alpha   90.00
_cell.angle_beta   90.00
_cell.angle_gamma   90.00
#
_symmetry.space_group_name_H-M   'P 1'
#
loop_
_entity.id
_entity.type
_entity.pdbx_description
1 polymer ?
#
loop_
_entity_poly.entity_id
_entity_poly.type
_entity_poly.pdbx_seq_one_letter_code
_entity_poly.pdbx_strand_id
1 'polypeptide(L)'
;NAVHGGDGFALEGLTVRGVGGRHAVIHPEIPVIDNISYLIGDGEHPAKLMHPGDALFVPGEPVEVLATPAAAPWMKISEAVDYLRAVAPRHAVPIHQGIIAPEGRGIFYGRLTEMCDTDFRVLPEESSVRF
;
A
#
# COMPACT_ATOMS: atom_id res chain seq x y z
N ASN A 1 9.43 20.68 2.39
CA ASN A 1 8.15 21.13 1.85
C ASN A 1 7.10 20.04 2.10
N ALA A 2 5.87 20.42 2.39
CA ALA A 2 4.76 19.48 2.45
C ALA A 2 4.43 18.99 1.01
N VAL A 3 3.99 17.73 0.88
CA VAL A 3 3.52 17.13 -0.37
C VAL A 3 2.01 16.96 -0.29
N HIS A 4 1.30 17.33 -1.34
CA HIS A 4 -0.16 17.21 -1.43
C HIS A 4 -0.55 16.28 -2.57
N GLY A 5 -1.82 15.87 -2.59
CA GLY A 5 -2.36 15.11 -3.72
C GLY A 5 -2.28 15.95 -5.01
N GLY A 6 -1.67 15.36 -6.04
CA GLY A 6 -1.39 16.01 -7.31
C GLY A 6 0.04 16.55 -7.46
N ASP A 7 0.79 16.66 -6.37
CA ASP A 7 2.20 17.08 -6.44
C ASP A 7 3.08 15.97 -7.04
N GLY A 8 4.12 16.37 -7.75
CA GLY A 8 5.12 15.46 -8.29
C GLY A 8 6.52 16.07 -8.19
N PHE A 9 7.51 15.23 -7.94
CA PHE A 9 8.92 15.61 -7.89
C PHE A 9 9.82 14.46 -8.34
N ALA A 10 11.04 14.80 -8.74
CA ALA A 10 12.07 13.82 -9.06
C ALA A 10 13.01 13.64 -7.86
N LEU A 11 13.41 12.41 -7.61
CA LEU A 11 14.37 12.03 -6.59
C LEU A 11 15.32 10.97 -7.15
N GLU A 12 16.58 11.31 -7.32
CA GLU A 12 17.64 10.38 -7.77
C GLU A 12 17.28 9.55 -9.02
N GLY A 13 16.62 10.19 -10.00
CA GLY A 13 16.20 9.54 -11.25
C GLY A 13 14.84 8.84 -11.19
N LEU A 14 14.22 8.81 -10.02
CA LEU A 14 12.83 8.35 -9.85
C LEU A 14 11.85 9.51 -9.92
N THR A 15 10.64 9.23 -10.37
CA THR A 15 9.49 10.12 -10.26
C THR A 15 8.66 9.73 -9.05
N VAL A 16 8.32 10.70 -8.21
CA VAL A 16 7.43 10.48 -7.06
C VAL A 16 6.21 11.38 -7.23
N ARG A 17 5.03 10.80 -7.16
CA ARG A 17 3.75 11.53 -7.26
C ARG A 17 2.93 11.29 -5.99
N GLY A 18 2.42 12.37 -5.39
CA GLY A 18 1.45 12.33 -4.32
C GLY A 18 0.04 12.14 -4.89
N VAL A 19 -0.69 11.14 -4.40
CA VAL A 19 -2.07 10.86 -4.80
C VAL A 19 -2.94 10.63 -3.56
N GLY A 20 -4.26 10.62 -3.71
CA GLY A 20 -5.19 10.53 -2.59
C GLY A 20 -5.27 11.85 -1.83
N GLY A 21 -5.28 11.82 -0.52
CA GLY A 21 -5.35 13.03 0.33
C GLY A 21 -6.00 12.81 1.69
N ARG A 22 -6.60 11.63 1.94
CA ARG A 22 -7.31 11.37 3.19
C ARG A 22 -6.93 10.01 3.78
N HIS A 23 -6.75 9.98 5.08
CA HIS A 23 -6.62 8.77 5.88
C HIS A 23 -7.90 7.92 5.81
N ALA A 24 -7.77 6.61 6.02
CA ALA A 24 -8.93 5.75 6.21
C ALA A 24 -9.74 6.17 7.45
N VAL A 25 -11.04 5.89 7.45
CA VAL A 25 -11.91 6.20 8.58
C VAL A 25 -11.57 5.26 9.74
N ILE A 26 -11.11 5.83 10.86
CA ILE A 26 -10.83 5.06 12.09
C ILE A 26 -12.15 4.78 12.82
N HIS A 27 -12.93 5.82 13.05
CA HIS A 27 -14.26 5.78 13.67
C HIS A 27 -15.09 6.99 13.22
N PRO A 28 -16.40 6.89 13.04
CA PRO A 28 -17.24 8.01 12.59
C PRO A 28 -17.13 9.29 13.43
N GLU A 29 -16.82 9.17 14.72
CA GLU A 29 -16.66 10.30 15.65
C GLU A 29 -15.22 10.86 15.69
N ILE A 30 -14.28 10.22 15.03
CA ILE A 30 -12.87 10.69 14.94
C ILE A 30 -12.73 11.48 13.64
N PRO A 31 -12.29 12.74 13.69
CA PRO A 31 -12.02 13.51 12.48
C PRO A 31 -11.00 12.80 11.56
N VAL A 32 -11.33 12.72 10.28
CA VAL A 32 -10.41 12.16 9.29
C VAL A 32 -9.30 13.17 9.03
N ILE A 33 -8.06 12.74 9.23
CA ILE A 33 -6.86 13.52 8.94
C ILE A 33 -6.38 13.32 7.51
N ASP A 34 -5.41 14.11 7.08
CA ASP A 34 -4.78 13.98 5.77
C ASP A 34 -3.88 12.73 5.71
N ASN A 35 -3.81 12.12 4.53
CA ASN A 35 -2.88 11.06 4.17
C ASN A 35 -2.51 11.22 2.71
N ILE A 36 -1.24 11.08 2.39
CA ILE A 36 -0.78 11.05 1.00
C ILE A 36 -0.28 9.66 0.68
N SER A 37 -0.83 9.09 -0.38
CA SER A 37 -0.29 7.89 -1.02
C SER A 37 0.76 8.30 -2.04
N TYR A 38 1.80 7.51 -2.21
CA TYR A 38 2.87 7.78 -3.15
C TYR A 38 2.88 6.75 -4.28
N LEU A 39 2.94 7.24 -5.51
CA LEU A 39 3.30 6.46 -6.69
C LEU A 39 4.73 6.80 -7.06
N ILE A 40 5.58 5.78 -7.07
CA ILE A 40 7.01 5.90 -7.34
C ILE A 40 7.31 5.11 -8.60
N GLY A 41 7.97 5.74 -9.53
CA GLY A 41 8.31 5.12 -10.81
C GLY A 41 9.55 5.72 -11.44
N ASP A 42 9.77 5.35 -12.70
CA ASP A 42 10.82 5.88 -13.56
C ASP A 42 10.20 6.39 -14.87
N GLY A 43 11.04 6.72 -15.85
CA GLY A 43 10.57 7.23 -17.13
C GLY A 43 9.78 6.22 -17.98
N GLU A 44 9.92 4.92 -17.70
CA GLU A 44 9.26 3.83 -18.43
C GLU A 44 8.03 3.30 -17.66
N HIS A 45 8.10 3.28 -16.33
CA HIS A 45 7.08 2.72 -15.44
C HIS A 45 6.68 3.75 -14.37
N PRO A 46 5.69 4.62 -14.64
CA PRO A 46 5.34 5.74 -13.75
C PRO A 46 4.72 5.34 -12.41
N ALA A 47 4.24 4.10 -12.27
CA ALA A 47 3.66 3.55 -11.04
C ALA A 47 4.26 2.18 -10.71
N LYS A 48 5.59 2.09 -10.66
CA LYS A 48 6.32 0.86 -10.34
C LYS A 48 6.08 0.40 -8.92
N LEU A 49 6.02 1.34 -7.98
CA LEU A 49 5.70 1.07 -6.58
C LEU A 49 4.63 2.06 -6.10
N MET A 50 3.64 1.55 -5.40
CA MET A 50 2.68 2.35 -4.65
C MET A 50 2.81 2.10 -3.14
N HIS A 51 2.90 3.18 -2.37
CA HIS A 51 2.79 3.16 -0.91
C HIS A 51 1.57 3.98 -0.49
N PRO A 52 0.49 3.35 0.01
CA PRO A 52 -0.77 4.03 0.27
C PRO A 52 -0.76 4.84 1.59
N GLY A 53 0.23 4.66 2.47
CA GLY A 53 0.16 5.18 3.84
C GLY A 53 -0.95 4.48 4.63
N ASP A 54 -1.72 5.27 5.36
CA ASP A 54 -2.87 4.84 6.17
C ASP A 54 -4.20 5.01 5.41
N ALA A 55 -4.22 4.62 4.13
CA ALA A 55 -5.40 4.69 3.30
C ALA A 55 -5.56 3.46 2.40
N LEU A 56 -6.78 3.23 1.93
CA LEU A 56 -7.09 2.22 0.92
C LEU A 56 -7.40 2.93 -0.42
N PHE A 57 -6.51 3.81 -0.82
CA PHE A 57 -6.65 4.58 -2.06
C PHE A 57 -6.33 3.71 -3.28
N VAL A 58 -7.31 3.60 -4.20
CA VAL A 58 -7.14 2.87 -5.46
C VAL A 58 -6.72 3.88 -6.54
N PRO A 59 -5.53 3.76 -7.13
CA PRO A 59 -5.08 4.66 -8.20
C PRO A 59 -5.84 4.37 -9.50
N GLY A 60 -5.95 5.39 -10.36
CA GLY A 60 -6.58 5.25 -11.68
C GLY A 60 -5.67 4.62 -12.75
N GLU A 61 -4.56 4.02 -12.38
CA GLU A 61 -3.55 3.46 -13.27
C GLU A 61 -2.98 2.14 -12.71
N PRO A 62 -2.46 1.25 -13.57
CA PRO A 62 -1.85 -0.01 -13.12
C PRO A 62 -0.64 0.23 -12.22
N VAL A 63 -0.52 -0.59 -11.19
CA VAL A 63 0.60 -0.60 -10.22
C VAL A 63 1.35 -1.92 -10.36
N GLU A 64 2.67 -1.89 -10.43
CA GLU A 64 3.47 -3.11 -10.49
C GLU A 64 3.62 -3.73 -9.10
N VAL A 65 4.03 -2.95 -8.11
CA VAL A 65 4.21 -3.39 -6.71
C VAL A 65 3.37 -2.53 -5.78
N LEU A 66 2.53 -3.15 -4.96
CA LEU A 66 1.77 -2.48 -3.90
C LEU A 66 2.35 -2.81 -2.54
N ALA A 67 2.73 -1.78 -1.76
CA ALA A 67 2.94 -1.91 -0.33
C ALA A 67 1.56 -1.96 0.35
N THR A 68 1.00 -3.16 0.54
CA THR A 68 -0.38 -3.31 1.01
C THR A 68 -0.48 -3.34 2.53
N PRO A 69 -1.34 -2.53 3.16
CA PRO A 69 -1.63 -2.67 4.59
C PRO A 69 -2.16 -4.07 4.88
N ALA A 70 -1.42 -4.86 5.65
CA ALA A 70 -1.82 -6.21 6.06
C ALA A 70 -2.76 -6.18 7.27
N ALA A 71 -2.59 -5.18 8.15
CA ALA A 71 -3.46 -4.91 9.29
C ALA A 71 -3.32 -3.44 9.70
N ALA A 72 -4.38 -2.89 10.28
CA ALA A 72 -4.34 -1.57 10.90
C ALA A 72 -5.43 -1.50 11.98
N PRO A 73 -5.33 -0.62 12.99
CA PRO A 73 -6.35 -0.49 14.03
C PRO A 73 -7.73 -0.07 13.49
N TRP A 74 -7.75 0.53 12.30
CA TRP A 74 -8.94 1.02 11.60
C TRP A 74 -9.45 0.06 10.52
N MET A 75 -8.78 -1.07 10.26
CA MET A 75 -9.03 -1.92 9.09
C MET A 75 -9.45 -3.35 9.48
N LYS A 76 -10.44 -3.89 8.80
CA LYS A 76 -10.77 -5.32 8.81
C LYS A 76 -9.94 -6.03 7.74
N ILE A 77 -9.67 -7.32 7.94
CA ILE A 77 -8.96 -8.13 6.94
C ILE A 77 -9.72 -8.21 5.61
N SER A 78 -11.06 -8.14 5.62
CA SER A 78 -11.86 -8.06 4.40
C SER A 78 -11.56 -6.82 3.57
N GLU A 79 -11.33 -5.68 4.21
CA GLU A 79 -10.98 -4.43 3.54
C GLU A 79 -9.59 -4.51 2.89
N ALA A 80 -8.63 -5.20 3.53
CA ALA A 80 -7.32 -5.47 2.94
C ALA A 80 -7.42 -6.33 1.67
N VAL A 81 -8.24 -7.40 1.72
CA VAL A 81 -8.50 -8.27 0.56
C VAL A 81 -9.19 -7.49 -0.56
N ASP A 82 -10.24 -6.74 -0.25
CA ASP A 82 -11.00 -5.96 -1.24
C ASP A 82 -10.11 -4.87 -1.86
N TYR A 83 -9.26 -4.23 -1.06
CA TYR A 83 -8.29 -3.25 -1.55
C TYR A 83 -7.27 -3.87 -2.50
N LEU A 84 -6.67 -5.00 -2.12
CA LEU A 84 -5.70 -5.69 -2.95
C LEU A 84 -6.30 -6.13 -4.29
N ARG A 85 -7.56 -6.60 -4.28
CA ARG A 85 -8.32 -6.94 -5.49
C ARG A 85 -8.64 -5.71 -6.35
N ALA A 86 -8.97 -4.58 -5.72
CA ALA A 86 -9.32 -3.35 -6.44
C ALA A 86 -8.10 -2.72 -7.11
N VAL A 87 -6.93 -2.72 -6.47
CA VAL A 87 -5.69 -2.25 -7.08
C VAL A 87 -5.15 -3.25 -8.11
N ALA A 88 -5.33 -4.55 -7.85
CA ALA A 88 -4.86 -5.67 -8.69
C ALA A 88 -3.40 -5.52 -9.15
N PRO A 89 -2.44 -5.28 -8.24
CA PRO A 89 -1.04 -5.13 -8.60
C PRO A 89 -0.45 -6.48 -9.02
N ARG A 90 0.65 -6.46 -9.77
CA ARG A 90 1.37 -7.70 -10.11
C ARG A 90 1.97 -8.35 -8.86
N HIS A 91 2.55 -7.54 -7.99
CA HIS A 91 3.16 -7.98 -6.74
C HIS A 91 2.61 -7.15 -5.56
N ALA A 92 2.55 -7.75 -4.38
CA ALA A 92 2.24 -7.04 -3.15
C ALA A 92 3.18 -7.44 -2.03
N VAL A 93 3.53 -6.46 -1.19
CA VAL A 93 4.34 -6.67 0.02
C VAL A 93 3.57 -6.11 1.23
N PRO A 94 3.57 -6.80 2.37
CA PRO A 94 2.85 -6.31 3.54
C PRO A 94 3.56 -5.12 4.17
N ILE A 95 2.77 -4.12 4.56
CA ILE A 95 3.13 -3.06 5.49
C ILE A 95 2.18 -3.08 6.69
N HIS A 96 2.43 -2.28 7.73
CA HIS A 96 1.66 -2.23 8.97
C HIS A 96 1.64 -3.54 9.79
N GLN A 97 2.40 -4.55 9.39
CA GLN A 97 2.46 -5.84 10.07
C GLN A 97 3.05 -5.77 11.49
N GLY A 98 3.64 -4.65 11.88
CA GLY A 98 4.21 -4.43 13.21
C GLY A 98 3.19 -4.51 14.35
N ILE A 99 1.91 -4.30 14.06
CA ILE A 99 0.83 -4.42 15.05
C ILE A 99 0.32 -5.86 15.23
N ILE A 100 0.73 -6.78 14.38
CA ILE A 100 0.34 -8.19 14.44
C ILE A 100 1.45 -8.96 15.16
N ALA A 101 1.09 -9.69 16.23
CA ALA A 101 2.01 -10.62 16.85
C ALA A 101 2.56 -11.61 15.81
N PRO A 102 3.84 -11.97 15.86
CA PRO A 102 4.46 -12.85 14.84
C PRO A 102 3.65 -14.13 14.57
N GLU A 103 3.07 -14.73 15.61
CA GLU A 103 2.27 -15.95 15.52
C GLU A 103 0.96 -15.75 14.76
N GLY A 104 0.43 -14.53 14.75
CA GLY A 104 -0.81 -14.17 14.04
C GLY A 104 -0.61 -13.80 12.58
N ARG A 105 0.60 -13.44 12.16
CA ARG A 105 0.89 -12.94 10.79
C ARG A 105 0.46 -13.93 9.70
N GLY A 106 0.65 -15.22 9.94
CA GLY A 106 0.26 -16.27 9.01
C GLY A 106 -1.23 -16.27 8.64
N ILE A 107 -2.10 -15.86 9.56
CA ILE A 107 -3.55 -15.78 9.31
C ILE A 107 -3.84 -14.64 8.32
N PHE A 108 -3.25 -13.46 8.52
CA PHE A 108 -3.45 -12.30 7.65
C PHE A 108 -2.85 -12.53 6.27
N TYR A 109 -1.60 -12.98 6.22
CA TYR A 109 -0.90 -13.24 4.95
C TYR A 109 -1.54 -14.36 4.15
N GLY A 110 -1.99 -15.43 4.83
CA GLY A 110 -2.72 -16.52 4.19
C GLY A 110 -3.98 -16.03 3.49
N ARG A 111 -4.76 -15.12 4.10
CA ARG A 111 -5.97 -14.57 3.46
C ARG A 111 -5.64 -13.72 2.23
N LEU A 112 -4.61 -12.89 2.30
CA LEU A 112 -4.19 -12.09 1.15
C LEU A 112 -3.67 -12.96 0.00
N THR A 113 -2.93 -14.03 0.32
CA THR A 113 -2.40 -14.98 -0.67
C THR A 113 -3.52 -15.84 -1.30
N GLU A 114 -4.44 -16.37 -0.48
CA GLU A 114 -5.47 -17.32 -0.94
C GLU A 114 -6.62 -16.64 -1.69
N MET A 115 -6.91 -15.37 -1.37
CA MET A 115 -8.09 -14.68 -1.87
C MET A 115 -7.81 -13.66 -2.99
N CYS A 116 -6.56 -13.45 -3.37
CA CYS A 116 -6.17 -12.49 -4.40
C CYS A 116 -5.25 -13.12 -5.44
N ASP A 117 -5.42 -12.73 -6.71
CA ASP A 117 -4.59 -13.20 -7.85
C ASP A 117 -3.26 -12.41 -7.97
N THR A 118 -2.77 -11.88 -6.85
CA THR A 118 -1.56 -11.09 -6.75
C THR A 118 -0.43 -11.93 -6.16
N ASP A 119 0.76 -11.83 -6.71
CA ASP A 119 1.96 -12.44 -6.13
C ASP A 119 2.34 -11.72 -4.82
N PHE A 120 1.78 -12.21 -3.71
CA PHE A 120 1.99 -11.65 -2.38
C PHE A 120 3.27 -12.19 -1.76
N ARG A 121 4.21 -11.30 -1.44
CA ARG A 121 5.54 -11.64 -0.92
C ARG A 121 5.84 -10.94 0.40
N VAL A 122 6.19 -11.73 1.41
CA VAL A 122 6.75 -11.20 2.65
C VAL A 122 8.25 -10.98 2.42
N LEU A 123 8.69 -9.73 2.58
CA LEU A 123 10.11 -9.42 2.45
C LEU A 123 10.89 -9.97 3.66
N PRO A 124 12.04 -10.62 3.45
CA PRO A 124 12.92 -11.00 4.55
C PRO A 124 13.47 -9.74 5.24
N GLU A 125 13.64 -9.82 6.56
CA GLU A 125 14.26 -8.73 7.33
C GLU A 125 15.69 -8.47 6.86
N GLU A 126 16.09 -7.21 6.80
CA GLU A 126 17.45 -6.74 6.46
C GLU A 126 17.96 -7.18 5.08
N SER A 127 17.07 -7.48 4.14
CA SER A 127 17.46 -7.85 2.79
C SER A 127 16.65 -7.14 1.72
N SER A 128 17.10 -7.21 0.46
CA SER A 128 16.40 -6.67 -0.69
C SER A 128 15.90 -7.80 -1.61
N VAL A 129 14.77 -7.57 -2.24
CA VAL A 129 14.18 -8.47 -3.25
C VAL A 129 13.98 -7.69 -4.55
N ARG A 130 14.26 -8.31 -5.69
CA ARG A 130 13.88 -7.79 -7.02
C ARG A 130 12.51 -8.33 -7.43
N PHE A 131 11.72 -7.47 -8.01
CA PHE A 131 10.46 -7.78 -8.66
C PHE A 131 10.61 -7.68 -10.17
#